data_bc73abcd38df4cdba098e62645bf99e1
#
_entry.id   bc73abcd38df4cdba098e62645bf99e1
#
_cell.length_a   1.000
_cell.length_b   1.000
_cell.length_c   1.000
_cell.angle_alpha   90.00
_cell.angle_beta   90.00
_cell.angle_gamma   90.00
#
_symmetry.space_group_name_H-M   'P 1'
#
loop_
_entity.id
_entity.type
_entity.pdbx_description
1 polymer ?
#
loop_
_entity_poly.entity_id
_entity_poly.type
_entity_poly.pdbx_seq_one_letter_code
_entity_poly.pdbx_strand_id
1 'polypeptide(L)'
;MTRRSTSRTSAGRKRAFLLAGALIGASVALGACQHTSDVVTTASVPDDYRLRHPIAIQEADRSIVVFVGRGRGGISAAQRADVMGLAQLWLQEGTGAISIDMPVDTPNARAAQDSLREIQATFAAAGVPPRAINVRQYHPEDPRHMAAIRLNYPKISAVAGPCGLWPEDLGPSVDNKGWYENKSYYNFGCANQRNLASMVDNPSDLVQPRPETPPYWPRRGEAFEKYKKGNSTATTYPEADKAKLSDTGK
;
A
#
# COMPACT_ATOMS: atom_id res chain seq x y z
N MET A 1 -85.70 -12.12 59.08
CA MET A 1 -85.14 -12.20 57.72
C MET A 1 -84.21 -11.00 57.52
N THR A 2 -82.94 -11.14 57.75
CA THR A 2 -81.95 -10.08 57.69
C THR A 2 -80.83 -10.49 56.73
N ARG A 3 -80.73 -9.77 55.66
CA ARG A 3 -79.71 -9.90 54.63
C ARG A 3 -78.40 -9.22 55.12
N ARG A 4 -77.32 -9.93 55.35
CA ARG A 4 -75.99 -9.36 55.48
C ARG A 4 -75.36 -9.24 54.13
N SER A 5 -75.12 -8.00 53.72
CA SER A 5 -74.31 -7.63 52.52
C SER A 5 -72.84 -7.67 52.88
N THR A 6 -72.11 -8.46 52.14
CA THR A 6 -70.65 -8.64 52.31
C THR A 6 -69.92 -7.61 51.42
N SER A 7 -69.45 -6.51 52.05
CA SER A 7 -68.55 -5.49 51.41
C SER A 7 -67.06 -5.91 51.56
N ARG A 8 -66.66 -6.99 50.87
CA ARG A 8 -65.28 -7.48 50.97
C ARG A 8 -64.47 -7.50 49.68
N THR A 9 -64.86 -6.77 48.65
CA THR A 9 -64.26 -6.92 47.30
C THR A 9 -63.45 -5.72 46.79
N SER A 10 -63.47 -4.55 47.45
CA SER A 10 -62.79 -3.38 46.87
C SER A 10 -61.29 -3.27 47.29
N ALA A 11 -60.93 -3.73 48.48
CA ALA A 11 -59.55 -3.65 49.00
C ALA A 11 -58.58 -4.62 48.27
N GLY A 12 -59.07 -5.83 47.90
CA GLY A 12 -58.29 -6.80 47.15
C GLY A 12 -57.94 -6.38 45.73
N ARG A 13 -58.91 -5.76 45.06
CA ARG A 13 -58.68 -5.23 43.70
C ARG A 13 -57.66 -4.09 43.65
N LYS A 14 -57.70 -3.16 44.59
CA LYS A 14 -56.75 -2.05 44.67
C LYS A 14 -55.32 -2.54 44.94
N ARG A 15 -55.15 -3.56 45.77
CA ARG A 15 -53.83 -4.19 46.04
C ARG A 15 -53.31 -4.97 44.81
N ALA A 16 -54.18 -5.65 44.08
CA ALA A 16 -53.83 -6.35 42.84
C ALA A 16 -53.38 -5.36 41.74
N PHE A 17 -54.02 -4.21 41.60
CA PHE A 17 -53.64 -3.18 40.66
C PHE A 17 -52.30 -2.52 41.05
N LEU A 18 -52.04 -2.27 42.34
CA LEU A 18 -50.78 -1.73 42.84
C LEU A 18 -49.63 -2.74 42.63
N LEU A 19 -49.83 -4.01 42.86
CA LEU A 19 -48.83 -5.04 42.60
C LEU A 19 -48.57 -5.23 41.09
N ALA A 20 -49.58 -5.19 40.26
CA ALA A 20 -49.41 -5.26 38.81
C ALA A 20 -48.66 -4.05 38.26
N GLY A 21 -48.94 -2.83 38.78
CA GLY A 21 -48.19 -1.60 38.42
C GLY A 21 -46.74 -1.64 38.84
N ALA A 22 -46.44 -2.16 40.05
CA ALA A 22 -45.07 -2.34 40.51
C ALA A 22 -44.27 -3.38 39.71
N LEU A 23 -44.90 -4.48 39.28
CA LEU A 23 -44.27 -5.47 38.44
C LEU A 23 -43.97 -4.95 37.02
N ILE A 24 -44.88 -4.16 36.44
CA ILE A 24 -44.68 -3.53 35.12
C ILE A 24 -43.59 -2.46 35.25
N GLY A 25 -43.54 -1.66 36.29
CA GLY A 25 -42.50 -0.69 36.58
C GLY A 25 -41.10 -1.32 36.74
N ALA A 26 -41.03 -2.47 37.42
CA ALA A 26 -39.81 -3.25 37.61
C ALA A 26 -39.31 -3.85 36.30
N SER A 27 -40.19 -4.35 35.45
CA SER A 27 -39.81 -4.91 34.13
C SER A 27 -39.33 -3.87 33.17
N VAL A 28 -39.84 -2.63 33.20
CA VAL A 28 -39.34 -1.49 32.40
C VAL A 28 -37.98 -1.02 32.91
N ALA A 29 -37.73 -1.00 34.19
CA ALA A 29 -36.45 -0.65 34.78
C ALA A 29 -35.35 -1.68 34.48
N LEU A 30 -35.65 -2.96 34.39
CA LEU A 30 -34.72 -4.02 34.02
C LEU A 30 -34.42 -4.01 32.51
N GLY A 31 -35.34 -3.54 31.67
CA GLY A 31 -35.13 -3.40 30.23
C GLY A 31 -34.22 -2.24 29.83
N ALA A 32 -34.05 -1.23 30.70
CA ALA A 32 -33.18 -0.08 30.43
C ALA A 32 -31.69 -0.40 30.43
N CYS A 33 -31.27 -1.54 31.00
CA CYS A 33 -29.87 -1.96 30.98
C CYS A 33 -29.46 -2.77 29.73
N GLN A 34 -30.37 -3.04 28.82
CA GLN A 34 -30.02 -3.78 27.59
C GLN A 34 -29.47 -2.87 26.47
N HIS A 35 -29.50 -1.56 26.63
CA HIS A 35 -28.97 -0.64 25.61
C HIS A 35 -27.46 -0.42 25.65
N THR A 36 -26.74 -1.11 26.54
CA THR A 36 -25.26 -1.02 26.58
C THR A 36 -24.55 -2.17 25.85
N SER A 37 -25.28 -3.05 25.22
CA SER A 37 -24.72 -4.13 24.41
C SER A 37 -24.95 -3.97 22.90
N ASP A 38 -25.38 -2.83 22.42
CA ASP A 38 -24.88 -2.38 21.15
C ASP A 38 -23.41 -2.05 21.40
N VAL A 39 -22.61 -3.08 21.59
CA VAL A 39 -21.32 -3.14 20.97
C VAL A 39 -21.67 -2.83 19.53
N VAL A 40 -21.78 -1.53 19.28
CA VAL A 40 -21.63 -1.01 17.95
C VAL A 40 -20.58 -1.88 17.39
N THR A 41 -20.90 -2.64 16.45
CA THR A 41 -19.97 -3.29 15.59
C THR A 41 -19.06 -2.18 15.12
N THR A 42 -18.06 -1.87 15.94
CA THR A 42 -16.87 -1.11 15.57
C THR A 42 -16.17 -1.82 14.41
N ALA A 43 -16.78 -2.87 13.91
CA ALA A 43 -16.38 -3.72 12.84
C ALA A 43 -16.61 -3.15 11.44
N SER A 44 -17.26 -2.00 11.30
CA SER A 44 -17.53 -1.47 9.95
C SER A 44 -16.33 -0.75 9.35
N VAL A 45 -15.43 -0.18 10.16
CA VAL A 45 -14.17 0.39 9.67
C VAL A 45 -13.07 -0.06 10.62
N PRO A 46 -12.17 -0.92 10.16
CA PRO A 46 -11.04 -1.34 10.96
C PRO A 46 -10.24 -0.11 11.42
N ASP A 47 -9.97 0.02 12.70
CA ASP A 47 -9.10 1.08 13.24
C ASP A 47 -7.66 0.90 12.75
N ASP A 48 -7.29 -0.33 12.44
CA ASP A 48 -6.00 -0.59 11.82
C ASP A 48 -5.98 -0.07 10.38
N TYR A 49 -5.16 0.95 10.13
CA TYR A 49 -4.96 1.53 8.81
C TYR A 49 -4.49 0.51 7.76
N ARG A 50 -3.88 -0.59 8.16
CA ARG A 50 -3.45 -1.65 7.25
C ARG A 50 -4.64 -2.37 6.62
N LEU A 51 -5.73 -2.50 7.36
CA LEU A 51 -6.96 -3.10 6.86
C LEU A 51 -7.77 -2.10 6.02
N ARG A 52 -7.66 -0.80 6.31
CA ARG A 52 -8.30 0.26 5.51
C ARG A 52 -7.57 0.50 4.18
N HIS A 53 -6.25 0.39 4.19
CA HIS A 53 -5.37 0.62 3.06
C HIS A 53 -4.49 -0.62 2.82
N PRO A 54 -5.08 -1.75 2.42
CA PRO A 54 -4.32 -2.97 2.19
C PRO A 54 -3.37 -2.79 1.00
N ILE A 55 -2.20 -3.41 1.09
CA ILE A 55 -1.30 -3.53 -0.04
C ILE A 55 -1.82 -4.67 -0.92
N ALA A 56 -2.21 -4.34 -2.14
CA ALA A 56 -2.68 -5.30 -3.14
C ALA A 56 -1.58 -5.55 -4.18
N ILE A 57 -1.56 -6.77 -4.70
CA ILE A 57 -0.73 -7.12 -5.85
C ILE A 57 -1.56 -6.90 -7.09
N GLN A 58 -1.03 -6.12 -8.02
CA GLN A 58 -1.68 -5.84 -9.30
C GLN A 58 -0.68 -5.73 -10.42
N GLU A 59 -1.16 -5.92 -11.64
CA GLU A 59 -0.39 -5.66 -12.83
C GLU A 59 -0.28 -4.15 -13.06
N ALA A 60 0.92 -3.69 -13.38
CA ALA A 60 1.22 -2.30 -13.68
C ALA A 60 2.23 -2.23 -14.82
N ASP A 61 2.22 -1.12 -15.56
CA ASP A 61 3.19 -0.87 -16.61
C ASP A 61 4.33 0.01 -16.09
N ARG A 62 5.55 -0.38 -16.42
CA ARG A 62 6.70 0.51 -16.32
C ARG A 62 6.97 1.13 -17.68
N SER A 63 7.08 2.45 -17.73
CA SER A 63 7.28 3.17 -18.97
C SER A 63 8.39 4.20 -18.85
N ILE A 64 9.14 4.41 -19.94
CA ILE A 64 10.01 5.56 -20.17
C ILE A 64 9.69 6.19 -21.51
N VAL A 65 10.06 7.45 -21.65
CA VAL A 65 9.79 8.26 -22.84
C VAL A 65 11.11 8.77 -23.41
N VAL A 66 11.35 8.49 -24.70
CA VAL A 66 12.55 8.92 -25.41
C VAL A 66 12.17 10.00 -26.42
N PHE A 67 12.62 11.22 -26.18
CA PHE A 67 12.42 12.35 -27.08
C PHE A 67 13.48 12.40 -28.16
N VAL A 68 13.02 12.51 -29.42
CA VAL A 68 13.89 12.63 -30.59
C VAL A 68 13.47 13.87 -31.39
N GLY A 69 14.44 14.69 -31.75
CA GLY A 69 14.22 15.89 -32.56
C GLY A 69 13.95 15.61 -34.03
N ARG A 70 13.68 16.63 -34.85
CA ARG A 70 13.33 16.51 -36.27
C ARG A 70 14.46 16.08 -37.19
N GLY A 71 15.67 16.54 -36.90
CA GLY A 71 16.74 16.54 -37.93
C GLY A 71 17.72 15.39 -37.82
N ARG A 72 17.84 14.75 -36.68
CA ARG A 72 18.85 13.72 -36.43
C ARG A 72 18.26 12.60 -35.58
N GLY A 73 18.29 11.40 -36.12
CA GLY A 73 18.02 10.19 -35.37
C GLY A 73 19.15 9.88 -34.39
N GLY A 74 18.92 8.90 -33.54
CA GLY A 74 19.83 8.47 -32.49
C GLY A 74 19.37 8.94 -31.10
N ILE A 75 19.96 8.35 -30.07
CA ILE A 75 19.67 8.65 -28.67
C ILE A 75 20.90 9.25 -28.00
N SER A 76 20.68 10.17 -27.07
CA SER A 76 21.75 10.74 -26.25
C SER A 76 22.35 9.71 -25.29
N ALA A 77 23.54 10.02 -24.74
CA ALA A 77 24.16 9.14 -23.74
C ALA A 77 23.27 8.91 -22.50
N ALA A 78 22.56 9.95 -22.04
CA ALA A 78 21.61 9.85 -20.94
C ALA A 78 20.40 8.93 -21.30
N GLN A 79 19.80 9.16 -22.47
CA GLN A 79 18.72 8.31 -22.95
C GLN A 79 19.14 6.85 -23.14
N ARG A 80 20.38 6.62 -23.59
CA ARG A 80 20.92 5.26 -23.70
C ARG A 80 21.07 4.61 -22.34
N ALA A 81 21.50 5.36 -21.32
CA ALA A 81 21.55 4.87 -19.94
C ALA A 81 20.14 4.52 -19.41
N ASP A 82 19.13 5.36 -19.69
CA ASP A 82 17.73 5.11 -19.32
C ASP A 82 17.18 3.84 -20.02
N VAL A 83 17.44 3.67 -21.31
CA VAL A 83 17.04 2.49 -22.07
C VAL A 83 17.73 1.22 -21.54
N MET A 84 19.04 1.32 -21.22
CA MET A 84 19.79 0.22 -20.61
C MET A 84 19.23 -0.14 -19.24
N GLY A 85 18.93 0.86 -18.41
CA GLY A 85 18.30 0.67 -17.10
C GLY A 85 16.93 -0.01 -17.21
N LEU A 86 16.11 0.42 -18.17
CA LEU A 86 14.81 -0.22 -18.44
C LEU A 86 14.98 -1.70 -18.83
N ALA A 87 15.96 -2.01 -19.67
CA ALA A 87 16.25 -3.39 -20.07
C ALA A 87 16.68 -4.28 -18.91
N GLN A 88 17.53 -3.76 -18.03
CA GLN A 88 17.98 -4.48 -16.84
C GLN A 88 16.84 -4.74 -15.86
N LEU A 89 15.97 -3.76 -15.65
CA LEU A 89 14.78 -3.92 -14.81
C LEU A 89 13.79 -4.91 -15.43
N TRP A 90 13.59 -4.86 -16.76
CA TRP A 90 12.75 -5.84 -17.44
C TRP A 90 13.23 -7.28 -17.23
N LEU A 91 14.56 -7.52 -17.28
CA LEU A 91 15.13 -8.84 -17.02
C LEU A 91 14.87 -9.34 -15.60
N GLN A 92 14.66 -8.43 -14.63
CA GLN A 92 14.41 -8.76 -13.23
C GLN A 92 12.93 -8.91 -12.90
N GLU A 93 12.08 -8.01 -13.41
CA GLU A 93 10.69 -7.88 -12.96
C GLU A 93 9.64 -7.97 -14.09
N GLY A 94 10.06 -8.02 -15.37
CA GLY A 94 9.14 -8.03 -16.51
C GLY A 94 8.33 -9.31 -16.59
N THR A 95 7.02 -9.19 -16.76
CA THR A 95 6.08 -10.32 -16.91
C THR A 95 5.65 -10.54 -18.35
N GLY A 96 5.91 -9.59 -19.24
CA GLY A 96 5.55 -9.66 -20.66
C GLY A 96 6.59 -9.01 -21.56
N ALA A 97 6.27 -8.88 -22.85
CA ALA A 97 7.16 -8.28 -23.84
C ALA A 97 7.33 -6.78 -23.63
N ILE A 98 8.50 -6.25 -23.99
CA ILE A 98 8.73 -4.81 -24.08
C ILE A 98 8.01 -4.31 -25.33
N SER A 99 7.13 -3.32 -25.17
CA SER A 99 6.49 -2.61 -26.27
C SER A 99 7.22 -1.29 -26.55
N ILE A 100 7.54 -1.09 -27.82
CA ILE A 100 8.12 0.15 -28.35
C ILE A 100 7.04 0.83 -29.18
N ASP A 101 6.44 1.88 -28.67
CA ASP A 101 5.43 2.65 -29.39
C ASP A 101 6.10 3.76 -30.19
N MET A 102 6.05 3.64 -31.49
CA MET A 102 6.68 4.52 -32.47
C MET A 102 5.69 5.55 -32.99
N PRO A 103 5.99 6.84 -32.93
CA PRO A 103 5.14 7.86 -33.52
C PRO A 103 5.18 7.80 -35.04
N VAL A 104 4.01 7.87 -35.67
CA VAL A 104 3.83 8.02 -37.11
C VAL A 104 3.13 9.33 -37.45
N ASP A 105 3.28 9.79 -38.68
CA ASP A 105 2.68 11.03 -39.20
C ASP A 105 3.06 12.29 -38.42
N THR A 106 4.25 12.28 -37.84
CA THR A 106 4.79 13.41 -37.07
C THR A 106 6.05 14.00 -37.74
N PRO A 107 6.39 15.27 -37.46
CA PRO A 107 7.57 15.92 -38.03
C PRO A 107 8.89 15.21 -37.74
N ASN A 108 8.94 14.37 -36.68
CA ASN A 108 10.12 13.62 -36.28
C ASN A 108 9.99 12.09 -36.48
N ALA A 109 8.97 11.60 -37.18
CA ALA A 109 8.73 10.17 -37.38
C ALA A 109 9.94 9.45 -37.99
N ARG A 110 10.61 10.08 -38.99
CA ARG A 110 11.81 9.52 -39.62
C ARG A 110 12.98 9.41 -38.64
N ALA A 111 13.23 10.47 -37.86
CA ALA A 111 14.27 10.46 -36.84
C ALA A 111 13.99 9.46 -35.72
N ALA A 112 12.72 9.26 -35.39
CA ALA A 112 12.31 8.22 -34.43
C ALA A 112 12.62 6.81 -34.97
N GLN A 113 12.36 6.52 -36.24
CA GLN A 113 12.72 5.25 -36.87
C GLN A 113 14.24 4.99 -36.90
N ASP A 114 15.04 6.03 -37.15
CA ASP A 114 16.50 5.91 -37.05
C ASP A 114 16.98 5.62 -35.65
N SER A 115 16.30 6.20 -34.64
CA SER A 115 16.59 5.96 -33.21
C SER A 115 16.17 4.56 -32.75
N LEU A 116 15.16 3.96 -33.36
CA LEU A 116 14.71 2.61 -33.03
C LEU A 116 15.84 1.57 -33.15
N ARG A 117 16.67 1.68 -34.18
CA ARG A 117 17.81 0.76 -34.36
C ARG A 117 18.80 0.82 -33.22
N GLU A 118 19.05 2.00 -32.70
CA GLU A 118 19.96 2.21 -31.56
C GLU A 118 19.33 1.71 -30.24
N ILE A 119 18.02 1.93 -30.05
CA ILE A 119 17.27 1.37 -28.91
C ILE A 119 17.32 -0.16 -28.93
N GLN A 120 17.05 -0.79 -30.08
CA GLN A 120 17.11 -2.25 -30.22
C GLN A 120 18.54 -2.78 -29.99
N ALA A 121 19.55 -2.10 -30.49
CA ALA A 121 20.95 -2.46 -30.21
C ALA A 121 21.29 -2.37 -28.72
N THR A 122 20.76 -1.36 -28.02
CA THR A 122 20.93 -1.20 -26.55
C THR A 122 20.24 -2.34 -25.81
N PHE A 123 19.03 -2.73 -26.19
CA PHE A 123 18.34 -3.88 -25.62
C PHE A 123 19.09 -5.20 -25.87
N ALA A 124 19.61 -5.40 -27.07
CA ALA A 124 20.41 -6.57 -27.38
C ALA A 124 21.70 -6.62 -26.55
N ALA A 125 22.36 -5.49 -26.37
CA ALA A 125 23.55 -5.37 -25.51
C ALA A 125 23.25 -5.67 -24.02
N ALA A 126 22.04 -5.35 -23.55
CA ALA A 126 21.57 -5.70 -22.20
C ALA A 126 21.17 -7.20 -22.08
N GLY A 127 21.05 -7.95 -23.17
CA GLY A 127 20.65 -9.36 -23.15
C GLY A 127 19.15 -9.60 -23.38
N VAL A 128 18.39 -8.59 -23.79
CA VAL A 128 16.97 -8.74 -24.13
C VAL A 128 16.85 -9.47 -25.48
N PRO A 129 16.15 -10.64 -25.54
CA PRO A 129 16.00 -11.35 -26.79
C PRO A 129 15.07 -10.60 -27.75
N PRO A 130 15.35 -10.58 -29.07
CA PRO A 130 14.52 -9.86 -30.05
C PRO A 130 13.03 -10.25 -30.04
N ARG A 131 12.72 -11.50 -29.74
CA ARG A 131 11.35 -12.00 -29.60
C ARG A 131 10.54 -11.40 -28.47
N ALA A 132 11.22 -10.80 -27.48
CA ALA A 132 10.58 -10.13 -26.37
C ALA A 132 10.33 -8.64 -26.64
N ILE A 133 10.66 -8.15 -27.83
CA ILE A 133 10.47 -6.76 -28.24
C ILE A 133 9.35 -6.70 -29.26
N ASN A 134 8.32 -5.93 -28.95
CA ASN A 134 7.19 -5.68 -29.85
C ASN A 134 7.18 -4.21 -30.26
N VAL A 135 7.27 -3.94 -31.55
CA VAL A 135 7.24 -2.58 -32.09
C VAL A 135 5.84 -2.28 -32.61
N ARG A 136 5.21 -1.25 -32.07
CA ARG A 136 3.88 -0.79 -32.45
C ARG A 136 3.95 0.65 -32.96
N GLN A 137 3.07 0.99 -33.87
CA GLN A 137 2.91 2.34 -34.38
C GLN A 137 1.75 3.00 -33.65
N TYR A 138 1.87 4.28 -33.33
CA TYR A 138 0.79 5.08 -32.78
C TYR A 138 0.69 6.44 -33.46
N HIS A 139 -0.52 6.93 -33.58
CA HIS A 139 -0.83 8.26 -34.07
C HIS A 139 -1.03 9.19 -32.84
N PRO A 140 -0.23 10.24 -32.67
CA PRO A 140 -0.45 11.21 -31.62
C PRO A 140 -1.71 12.05 -31.92
N GLU A 141 -2.31 12.63 -30.88
CA GLU A 141 -3.51 13.48 -31.00
C GLU A 141 -3.28 14.70 -31.90
N ASP A 142 -2.09 15.30 -31.82
CA ASP A 142 -1.70 16.40 -32.71
C ASP A 142 -0.47 16.00 -33.56
N PRO A 143 -0.68 15.68 -34.82
CA PRO A 143 0.39 15.30 -35.73
C PRO A 143 1.33 16.46 -36.13
N ARG A 144 1.01 17.70 -35.78
CA ARG A 144 1.87 18.86 -36.05
C ARG A 144 3.03 18.99 -35.08
N HIS A 145 2.90 18.38 -33.91
CA HIS A 145 3.93 18.37 -32.89
C HIS A 145 4.84 17.16 -32.98
N MET A 146 6.06 17.30 -32.48
CA MET A 146 6.96 16.17 -32.33
C MET A 146 6.43 15.24 -31.23
N ALA A 147 6.46 13.94 -31.50
CA ALA A 147 6.02 12.95 -30.56
C ALA A 147 7.17 12.06 -30.12
N ALA A 148 7.08 11.54 -28.92
CA ALA A 148 8.12 10.73 -28.32
C ALA A 148 7.97 9.24 -28.63
N ILE A 149 9.07 8.50 -28.62
CA ILE A 149 9.05 7.05 -28.56
C ILE A 149 8.71 6.65 -27.12
N ARG A 150 7.75 5.75 -26.93
CA ARG A 150 7.36 5.23 -25.60
C ARG A 150 7.83 3.79 -25.49
N LEU A 151 8.54 3.49 -24.42
CA LEU A 151 9.00 2.13 -24.11
C LEU A 151 8.29 1.69 -22.84
N ASN A 152 7.56 0.59 -22.89
CA ASN A 152 6.78 0.09 -21.78
C ASN A 152 6.79 -1.42 -21.69
N TYR A 153 6.69 -1.95 -20.47
CA TYR A 153 6.50 -3.37 -20.24
C TYR A 153 5.63 -3.61 -19.02
N PRO A 154 4.84 -4.68 -19.00
CA PRO A 154 4.04 -5.07 -17.85
C PRO A 154 4.91 -5.70 -16.76
N LYS A 155 4.58 -5.41 -15.52
CA LYS A 155 5.18 -6.00 -14.33
C LYS A 155 4.14 -6.21 -13.23
N ILE A 156 4.44 -7.08 -12.28
CA ILE A 156 3.67 -7.18 -11.05
C ILE A 156 4.16 -6.10 -10.08
N SER A 157 3.24 -5.40 -9.45
CA SER A 157 3.54 -4.32 -8.51
C SER A 157 2.70 -4.45 -7.25
N ALA A 158 3.31 -4.13 -6.11
CA ALA A 158 2.59 -3.95 -4.87
C ALA A 158 2.08 -2.51 -4.81
N VAL A 159 0.78 -2.33 -4.61
CA VAL A 159 0.14 -1.00 -4.62
C VAL A 159 -0.81 -0.90 -3.44
N ALA A 160 -0.69 0.16 -2.65
CA ALA A 160 -1.73 0.59 -1.74
C ALA A 160 -2.74 1.47 -2.49
N GLY A 161 -3.96 1.53 -2.00
CA GLY A 161 -5.02 2.32 -2.61
C GLY A 161 -4.67 3.81 -2.78
N PRO A 162 -5.53 4.59 -3.43
CA PRO A 162 -5.28 6.01 -3.67
C PRO A 162 -5.15 6.76 -2.35
N CYS A 163 -4.08 7.56 -2.23
CA CYS A 163 -3.80 8.42 -1.08
C CYS A 163 -3.88 9.88 -1.50
N GLY A 164 -4.09 10.76 -0.51
CA GLY A 164 -4.11 12.20 -0.74
C GLY A 164 -5.44 12.73 -1.28
N LEU A 165 -6.48 11.92 -1.26
CA LEU A 165 -7.84 12.41 -1.48
C LEU A 165 -8.21 13.35 -0.32
N TRP A 166 -8.88 14.47 -0.63
CA TRP A 166 -9.37 15.35 0.43
C TRP A 166 -10.43 14.59 1.24
N PRO A 167 -10.23 14.37 2.54
CA PRO A 167 -11.17 13.60 3.32
C PRO A 167 -12.43 14.42 3.61
N GLU A 168 -13.59 13.79 3.49
CA GLU A 168 -14.88 14.37 3.86
C GLU A 168 -15.07 14.43 5.39
N ASP A 169 -14.24 13.69 6.11
CA ASP A 169 -14.27 13.53 7.57
C ASP A 169 -13.41 14.53 8.33
N LEU A 170 -13.03 15.66 7.72
CA LEU A 170 -12.24 16.71 8.35
C LEU A 170 -13.09 17.62 9.25
N GLY A 171 -12.65 17.73 10.51
CA GLY A 171 -13.20 18.68 11.46
C GLY A 171 -14.58 18.32 12.02
N PRO A 172 -15.10 19.13 12.96
CA PRO A 172 -16.40 18.92 13.56
C PRO A 172 -17.51 19.29 12.57
N SER A 173 -18.34 18.32 12.20
CA SER A 173 -19.56 18.53 11.43
C SER A 173 -20.66 17.61 11.95
N VAL A 174 -21.91 17.95 11.65
CA VAL A 174 -23.09 17.14 12.05
C VAL A 174 -23.02 15.75 11.39
N ASP A 175 -22.41 15.67 10.22
CA ASP A 175 -22.32 14.44 9.44
C ASP A 175 -21.05 13.62 9.78
N ASN A 176 -20.07 14.26 10.44
CA ASN A 176 -18.81 13.61 10.80
C ASN A 176 -18.86 13.02 12.24
N LYS A 177 -19.49 11.88 12.35
CA LYS A 177 -19.54 11.14 13.63
C LYS A 177 -18.15 10.71 14.12
N GLY A 178 -17.23 10.42 13.20
CA GLY A 178 -15.86 10.00 13.51
C GLY A 178 -15.09 11.02 14.34
N TRP A 179 -15.35 12.31 14.14
CA TRP A 179 -14.74 13.37 14.94
C TRP A 179 -15.11 13.26 16.44
N TYR A 180 -16.39 13.05 16.75
CA TYR A 180 -16.88 12.94 18.12
C TYR A 180 -16.48 11.61 18.77
N GLU A 181 -16.26 10.57 17.96
CA GLU A 181 -15.81 9.26 18.42
C GLU A 181 -14.28 9.16 18.52
N ASN A 182 -13.55 10.24 18.24
CA ASN A 182 -12.09 10.30 18.23
C ASN A 182 -11.45 9.21 17.35
N LYS A 183 -12.09 8.89 16.23
CA LYS A 183 -11.56 7.97 15.23
C LYS A 183 -10.51 8.64 14.35
N SER A 184 -9.51 7.86 13.94
CA SER A 184 -8.52 8.34 12.97
C SER A 184 -9.17 8.60 11.61
N TYR A 185 -8.78 9.70 10.95
CA TYR A 185 -9.24 10.02 9.59
C TYR A 185 -8.99 8.89 8.62
N TYR A 186 -9.84 8.80 7.58
CA TYR A 186 -9.73 7.75 6.58
C TYR A 186 -8.34 7.67 5.94
N ASN A 187 -7.72 8.81 5.61
CA ASN A 187 -6.38 8.87 5.01
C ASN A 187 -5.23 8.53 5.98
N PHE A 188 -5.51 8.38 7.28
CA PHE A 188 -4.47 8.03 8.24
C PHE A 188 -3.83 6.69 7.88
N GLY A 189 -2.51 6.67 7.80
CA GLY A 189 -1.73 5.49 7.46
C GLY A 189 -1.66 5.15 5.96
N CYS A 190 -2.45 5.80 5.09
CA CYS A 190 -2.44 5.55 3.65
C CYS A 190 -1.06 5.79 3.03
N ALA A 191 -0.43 6.93 3.33
CA ALA A 191 0.92 7.25 2.84
C ALA A 191 1.96 6.25 3.34
N ASN A 192 1.84 5.79 4.58
CA ASN A 192 2.73 4.76 5.12
C ASN A 192 2.60 3.43 4.36
N GLN A 193 1.37 2.97 4.10
CA GLN A 193 1.12 1.76 3.31
C GLN A 193 1.63 1.91 1.86
N ARG A 194 1.46 3.09 1.26
CA ARG A 194 1.99 3.38 -0.07
C ARG A 194 3.51 3.36 -0.10
N ASN A 195 4.17 3.95 0.90
CA ASN A 195 5.63 3.91 1.02
C ASN A 195 6.11 2.46 1.22
N LEU A 196 5.44 1.70 2.09
CA LEU A 196 5.77 0.30 2.29
C LEU A 196 5.60 -0.52 1.01
N ALA A 197 4.50 -0.32 0.28
CA ALA A 197 4.28 -0.98 -1.01
C ALA A 197 5.38 -0.65 -2.04
N SER A 198 5.85 0.61 -2.08
CA SER A 198 6.93 1.02 -2.99
C SER A 198 8.31 0.45 -2.63
N MET A 199 8.48 -0.02 -1.39
CA MET A 199 9.72 -0.66 -0.92
C MET A 199 9.74 -2.18 -1.15
N VAL A 200 8.62 -2.76 -1.56
CA VAL A 200 8.54 -4.20 -1.86
C VAL A 200 9.29 -4.47 -3.16
N ASP A 201 10.40 -5.21 -3.06
CA ASP A 201 11.22 -5.60 -4.21
C ASP A 201 10.50 -6.62 -5.10
N ASN A 202 9.99 -7.68 -4.51
CA ASN A 202 9.21 -8.69 -5.21
C ASN A 202 7.81 -8.81 -4.60
N PRO A 203 6.77 -8.34 -5.30
CA PRO A 203 5.40 -8.40 -4.80
C PRO A 203 4.90 -9.80 -4.48
N SER A 204 5.43 -10.84 -5.14
CA SER A 204 5.06 -12.22 -4.85
C SER A 204 5.41 -12.67 -3.43
N ASP A 205 6.41 -12.04 -2.80
CA ASP A 205 6.80 -12.33 -1.42
C ASP A 205 5.71 -11.94 -0.40
N LEU A 206 4.77 -11.09 -0.78
CA LEU A 206 3.61 -10.74 0.05
C LEU A 206 2.60 -11.89 0.17
N VAL A 207 2.57 -12.79 -0.83
CA VAL A 207 1.69 -13.96 -0.83
C VAL A 207 2.45 -15.20 -0.35
N GLN A 208 3.64 -15.42 -0.90
CA GLN A 208 4.49 -16.54 -0.56
C GLN A 208 5.92 -16.05 -0.37
N PRO A 209 6.33 -15.79 0.89
CA PRO A 209 7.69 -15.34 1.18
C PRO A 209 8.73 -16.35 0.67
N ARG A 210 9.79 -15.82 0.08
CA ARG A 210 10.95 -16.63 -0.30
C ARG A 210 11.62 -17.23 0.93
N PRO A 211 12.26 -18.40 0.82
CA PRO A 211 13.06 -18.96 1.90
C PRO A 211 14.13 -17.96 2.36
N GLU A 212 14.34 -17.88 3.65
CA GLU A 212 15.40 -17.05 4.20
C GLU A 212 16.78 -17.48 3.64
N THR A 213 17.60 -16.49 3.31
CA THR A 213 18.99 -16.74 2.96
C THR A 213 19.70 -17.29 4.18
N PRO A 214 20.42 -18.42 4.09
CA PRO A 214 21.15 -18.94 5.23
C PRO A 214 22.06 -17.87 5.84
N PRO A 215 22.05 -17.68 7.16
CA PRO A 215 22.90 -16.68 7.78
C PRO A 215 24.37 -17.00 7.54
N TYR A 216 25.20 -15.95 7.46
CA TYR A 216 26.65 -16.10 7.30
C TYR A 216 27.26 -16.90 8.46
N TRP A 217 27.55 -18.16 8.21
CA TRP A 217 27.98 -19.14 9.20
C TRP A 217 29.28 -18.81 9.92
N PRO A 218 30.38 -18.34 9.28
CA PRO A 218 31.65 -18.12 9.93
C PRO A 218 31.54 -17.22 11.17
N ARG A 219 30.90 -16.07 11.05
CA ARG A 219 30.72 -15.15 12.20
C ARG A 219 29.86 -15.76 13.31
N ARG A 220 28.87 -16.52 12.93
CA ARG A 220 27.95 -17.18 13.87
C ARG A 220 28.63 -18.32 14.59
N GLY A 221 29.47 -19.10 13.88
CA GLY A 221 30.29 -20.15 14.44
C GLY A 221 31.28 -19.66 15.50
N GLU A 222 31.96 -18.54 15.21
CA GLU A 222 32.84 -17.87 16.16
C GLU A 222 32.11 -17.40 17.43
N ALA A 223 30.93 -16.81 17.29
CA ALA A 223 30.12 -16.39 18.42
C ALA A 223 29.68 -17.58 19.29
N PHE A 224 29.29 -18.68 18.65
CA PHE A 224 28.92 -19.93 19.32
C PHE A 224 30.09 -20.56 20.06
N GLU A 225 31.29 -20.60 19.48
CA GLU A 225 32.50 -21.13 20.12
C GLU A 225 32.92 -20.31 21.34
N LYS A 226 32.82 -18.96 21.23
CA LYS A 226 33.03 -18.06 22.39
C LYS A 226 32.02 -18.34 23.50
N TYR A 227 30.74 -18.49 23.14
CA TYR A 227 29.70 -18.78 24.10
C TYR A 227 29.90 -20.10 24.83
N LYS A 228 30.23 -21.18 24.11
CA LYS A 228 30.55 -22.52 24.70
C LYS A 228 31.71 -22.46 25.66
N LYS A 229 32.70 -21.61 25.40
CA LYS A 229 33.89 -21.42 26.25
C LYS A 229 33.64 -20.45 27.42
N GLY A 230 32.40 -19.91 27.56
CA GLY A 230 32.08 -18.91 28.59
C GLY A 230 32.69 -17.54 28.35
N ASN A 231 33.20 -17.27 27.15
CA ASN A 231 33.80 -16.00 26.78
C ASN A 231 32.72 -15.01 26.25
N SER A 232 32.98 -13.72 26.44
CA SER A 232 32.10 -12.69 25.85
C SER A 232 32.04 -12.82 24.33
N THR A 233 30.82 -12.79 23.78
CA THR A 233 30.59 -12.77 22.35
C THR A 233 30.72 -11.36 21.75
N ALA A 234 30.87 -10.33 22.61
CA ALA A 234 31.06 -8.95 22.19
C ALA A 234 32.37 -8.78 21.42
N THR A 235 32.34 -8.00 20.36
CA THR A 235 33.53 -7.63 19.60
C THR A 235 34.25 -6.52 20.33
N THR A 236 35.54 -6.71 20.61
CA THR A 236 36.38 -5.63 21.13
C THR A 236 36.80 -4.75 19.94
N TYR A 237 36.24 -3.59 19.85
CA TYR A 237 36.67 -2.60 18.83
C TYR A 237 37.98 -1.93 19.30
N PRO A 238 38.93 -1.69 18.37
CA PRO A 238 40.07 -0.84 18.69
C PRO A 238 39.61 0.53 19.20
N GLU A 239 40.35 1.10 20.15
CA GLU A 239 39.98 2.40 20.73
C GLU A 239 39.85 3.53 19.70
N ALA A 240 40.59 3.44 18.60
CA ALA A 240 40.49 4.37 17.48
C ALA A 240 39.11 4.39 16.82
N ASP A 241 38.36 3.28 16.86
CA ASP A 241 37.04 3.14 16.25
C ASP A 241 35.90 3.47 17.22
N LYS A 242 36.22 3.74 18.49
CA LYS A 242 35.23 4.27 19.42
C LYS A 242 34.98 5.71 19.02
N ALA A 243 33.81 5.98 18.43
CA ALA A 243 33.37 7.36 18.21
C ALA A 243 33.49 8.11 19.53
N LYS A 244 34.45 9.02 19.65
CA LYS A 244 34.50 10.00 20.72
C LYS A 244 33.28 10.88 20.49
N LEU A 245 32.21 10.62 21.23
CA LEU A 245 31.16 11.62 21.40
C LEU A 245 31.87 12.84 21.95
N SER A 246 31.95 13.89 21.13
CA SER A 246 32.53 15.16 21.54
C SER A 246 31.86 15.56 22.84
N ASP A 247 32.68 15.81 23.89
CA ASP A 247 32.27 16.43 25.14
C ASP A 247 31.73 17.85 24.83
N THR A 248 30.50 17.92 24.38
CA THR A 248 29.72 19.17 24.31
C THR A 248 28.96 19.36 25.60
N GLY A 249 29.69 19.46 26.69
CA GLY A 249 29.13 19.60 28.02
C GLY A 249 30.14 20.09 29.06
N LYS A 250 30.75 21.26 28.79
CA LYS A 250 31.28 22.18 29.85
C LYS A 250 31.00 23.61 29.46
#